data_9133e7baff51c52362b80496f7c5c7e7
#
_entry.id   9133e7baff51c52362b80496f7c5c7e7
#
_cell.length_a   1.000
_cell.length_b   1.000
_cell.length_c   1.000
_cell.angle_alpha   90.00
_cell.angle_beta   90.00
_cell.angle_gamma   90.00
#
_symmetry.space_group_name_H-M   'P 1'
#
loop_
_entity.id
_entity.type
_entity.pdbx_description
1 polymer ?
#
loop_
_entity_poly.entity_id
_entity_poly.type
_entity_poly.pdbx_seq_one_letter_code
_entity_poly.pdbx_strand_id
1 'polypeptide(L)'
;MKNIRISNKQARFNYELLEDFEAGIVLAGDEIKAVRSSSVNLAGSYARILYGKNQKPEVYLVGAHFKSDTVDPYRTRKLLLHKKEINRLIGKIQEKNLTLVPVSIYIKKGHAKVQISL
;
A
#
# COMPACT_ATOMS: atom_id res chain seq x y z
N MET A 1 16.43 10.62 -15.77
CA MET A 1 15.70 9.52 -15.12
C MET A 1 14.29 9.92 -14.82
N LYS A 2 13.35 9.10 -15.22
CA LYS A 2 11.94 9.35 -14.88
C LYS A 2 11.65 8.89 -13.47
N ASN A 3 11.16 9.79 -12.64
CA ASN A 3 10.60 9.43 -11.34
C ASN A 3 9.19 8.90 -11.54
N ILE A 4 8.98 7.62 -11.30
CA ILE A 4 7.68 6.99 -11.46
C ILE A 4 6.91 7.16 -10.15
N ARG A 5 5.73 7.78 -10.25
CA ARG A 5 4.80 7.90 -9.13
C ARG A 5 3.37 7.80 -9.64
N ILE A 6 2.65 6.84 -9.12
CA ILE A 6 1.24 6.63 -9.44
C ILE A 6 0.44 7.09 -8.23
N SER A 7 -0.37 8.13 -8.41
CA SER A 7 -1.16 8.73 -7.33
C SER A 7 -2.57 8.15 -7.28
N ASN A 8 -3.11 8.04 -6.07
CA ASN A 8 -4.51 7.67 -5.85
C ASN A 8 -5.33 8.94 -5.63
N LYS A 9 -5.82 9.52 -6.72
CA LYS A 9 -6.59 10.76 -6.68
C LYS A 9 -7.89 10.60 -5.90
N GLN A 10 -8.51 9.43 -5.99
CA GLN A 10 -9.76 9.14 -5.29
C GLN A 10 -9.59 9.21 -3.78
N ALA A 11 -8.46 8.69 -3.25
CA ALA A 11 -8.19 8.76 -1.82
C ALA A 11 -8.03 10.21 -1.34
N ARG A 12 -7.32 11.03 -2.11
CA ARG A 12 -7.14 12.45 -1.78
C ARG A 12 -8.45 13.22 -1.83
N PHE A 13 -9.36 12.82 -2.71
CA PHE A 13 -10.67 13.45 -2.86
C PHE A 13 -11.64 13.00 -1.76
N ASN A 14 -11.64 11.70 -1.43
CA ASN A 14 -12.64 11.10 -0.53
C ASN A 14 -12.27 11.16 0.95
N TYR A 15 -10.99 11.34 1.28
CA TYR A 15 -10.50 11.26 2.66
C TYR A 15 -9.67 12.47 3.03
N GLU A 16 -9.78 12.86 4.29
CA GLU A 16 -8.83 13.77 4.91
C GLU A 16 -7.63 12.94 5.36
N LEU A 17 -6.44 13.22 4.80
CA LEU A 17 -5.22 12.47 5.08
C LEU A 17 -4.50 13.10 6.26
N LEU A 18 -4.44 12.37 7.38
CA LEU A 18 -3.96 12.89 8.65
C LEU A 18 -2.48 12.58 8.92
N GLU A 19 -2.02 11.39 8.58
CA GLU A 19 -0.65 10.98 8.85
C GLU A 19 -0.18 9.98 7.80
N ASP A 20 1.00 10.22 7.23
CA ASP A 20 1.59 9.40 6.16
C ASP A 20 2.65 8.45 6.66
N PHE A 21 2.74 7.28 6.03
CA PHE A 21 3.80 6.29 6.27
C PHE A 21 4.31 5.79 4.93
N GLU A 22 5.61 5.52 4.83
CA GLU A 22 6.20 4.87 3.66
C GLU A 22 6.38 3.39 3.95
N ALA A 23 5.74 2.54 3.15
CA ALA A 23 5.84 1.09 3.28
C ALA A 23 6.56 0.49 2.08
N GLY A 24 7.34 -0.57 2.31
CA GLY A 24 7.74 -1.45 1.23
C GLY A 24 6.55 -2.31 0.80
N ILE A 25 6.65 -2.97 -0.34
CA ILE A 25 5.61 -3.86 -0.83
C ILE A 25 6.23 -5.10 -1.46
N VAL A 26 5.70 -6.26 -1.14
CA VAL A 26 6.15 -7.53 -1.69
C VAL A 26 5.45 -7.77 -3.02
N LEU A 27 6.22 -7.75 -4.11
CA LEU A 27 5.69 -7.85 -5.47
C LEU A 27 6.35 -9.00 -6.24
N ALA A 28 5.58 -9.64 -7.11
CA ALA A 28 6.12 -10.54 -8.14
C ALA A 28 6.74 -9.72 -9.27
N GLY A 29 7.54 -10.38 -10.13
CA GLY A 29 8.24 -9.70 -11.22
C GLY A 29 7.32 -8.91 -12.15
N ASP A 30 6.18 -9.47 -12.54
CA ASP A 30 5.20 -8.80 -13.38
C ASP A 30 4.59 -7.56 -12.70
N GLU A 31 4.42 -7.62 -11.40
CA GLU A 31 3.85 -6.51 -10.63
C GLU A 31 4.82 -5.33 -10.56
N ILE A 32 6.13 -5.62 -10.45
CA ILE A 32 7.16 -4.57 -10.52
C ILE A 32 7.16 -3.92 -11.89
N LYS A 33 7.02 -4.71 -12.95
CA LYS A 33 6.89 -4.20 -14.32
C LYS A 33 5.68 -3.28 -14.46
N ALA A 34 4.55 -3.65 -13.83
CA ALA A 34 3.34 -2.83 -13.83
C ALA A 34 3.57 -1.47 -13.18
N VAL A 35 4.31 -1.43 -12.08
CA VAL A 35 4.68 -0.16 -11.45
C VAL A 35 5.53 0.69 -12.40
N ARG A 36 6.54 0.10 -13.01
CA ARG A 36 7.46 0.80 -13.92
C ARG A 36 6.76 1.33 -15.17
N SER A 37 5.73 0.62 -15.64
CA SER A 37 4.95 1.04 -16.82
C SER A 37 3.71 1.85 -16.46
N SER A 38 3.55 2.22 -15.20
CA SER A 38 2.39 2.97 -14.68
C SER A 38 1.06 2.25 -14.93
N SER A 39 1.08 0.91 -14.87
CA SER A 39 -0.09 0.05 -15.11
C SER A 39 -0.69 -0.45 -13.80
N VAL A 40 -0.80 0.43 -12.81
CA VAL A 40 -1.37 0.17 -11.49
C VAL A 40 -2.51 1.14 -11.23
N ASN A 41 -3.63 0.63 -10.72
CA ASN A 41 -4.76 1.46 -10.30
C ASN A 41 -5.02 1.23 -8.82
N LEU A 42 -4.90 2.30 -8.03
CA LEU A 42 -5.10 2.27 -6.59
C LEU A 42 -6.53 2.65 -6.18
N ALA A 43 -7.37 3.08 -7.11
CA ALA A 43 -8.72 3.54 -6.80
C ALA A 43 -9.53 2.44 -6.10
N GLY A 44 -10.18 2.79 -5.01
CA GLY A 44 -10.99 1.87 -4.23
C GLY A 44 -10.21 0.88 -3.36
N SER A 45 -8.88 0.92 -3.41
CA SER A 45 -8.05 0.06 -2.58
C SER A 45 -7.90 0.63 -1.16
N TYR A 46 -7.52 -0.24 -0.25
CA TYR A 46 -7.27 0.13 1.14
C TYR A 46 -6.22 -0.80 1.73
N ALA A 47 -5.68 -0.43 2.87
CA ALA A 47 -4.79 -1.31 3.62
C ALA A 47 -5.50 -1.78 4.88
N ARG A 48 -5.18 -2.99 5.32
CA ARG A 48 -5.75 -3.55 6.55
C ARG A 48 -4.67 -4.32 7.32
N ILE A 49 -4.89 -4.39 8.62
CA ILE A 49 -4.00 -5.13 9.51
C ILE A 49 -4.60 -6.50 9.76
N LEU A 50 -3.80 -7.54 9.48
CA LEU A 50 -4.16 -8.93 9.71
C LEU A 50 -3.15 -9.55 10.68
N TYR A 51 -3.59 -10.52 11.45
CA TYR A 51 -2.72 -11.19 12.41
C TYR A 51 -2.34 -12.57 11.88
N GLY A 52 -1.03 -12.80 11.73
CA GLY A 52 -0.48 -14.06 11.24
C GLY A 52 -0.49 -15.18 12.29
N LYS A 53 0.16 -16.30 11.96
CA LYS A 53 0.17 -17.52 12.79
C LYS A 53 0.61 -17.30 14.24
N ASN A 54 1.54 -16.38 14.48
CA ASN A 54 2.03 -16.07 15.83
C ASN A 54 1.35 -14.83 16.41
N GLN A 55 0.17 -14.48 15.91
CA GLN A 55 -0.58 -13.29 16.27
C GLN A 55 0.20 -11.98 16.09
N LYS A 56 1.22 -12.01 15.23
CA LYS A 56 1.96 -10.81 14.86
C LYS A 56 1.17 -10.02 13.83
N PRO A 57 0.99 -8.70 14.07
CA PRO A 57 0.27 -7.87 13.10
C PRO A 57 1.06 -7.69 11.82
N GLU A 58 0.37 -7.82 10.69
CA GLU A 58 0.93 -7.59 9.36
C GLU A 58 -0.02 -6.67 8.60
N VAL A 59 0.53 -5.83 7.72
CA VAL A 59 -0.26 -4.87 6.95
C VAL A 59 -0.32 -5.34 5.51
N TYR A 60 -1.51 -5.30 4.92
CA TYR A 60 -1.77 -5.76 3.54
C TYR A 60 -2.50 -4.70 2.74
N LEU A 61 -2.13 -4.59 1.47
CA LEU A 61 -2.83 -3.77 0.49
C LEU A 61 -3.88 -4.64 -0.21
N VAL A 62 -5.13 -4.22 -0.16
CA VAL A 62 -6.29 -4.95 -0.67
C VAL A 62 -7.01 -4.15 -1.74
N GLY A 63 -7.35 -4.80 -2.85
CA GLY A 63 -8.19 -4.21 -3.89
C GLY A 63 -7.46 -3.32 -4.89
N ALA A 64 -6.12 -3.26 -4.85
CA ALA A 64 -5.34 -2.55 -5.86
C ALA A 64 -5.15 -3.43 -7.09
N HIS A 65 -5.26 -2.85 -8.29
CA HIS A 65 -5.08 -3.54 -9.56
C HIS A 65 -3.67 -3.31 -10.10
N PHE A 66 -2.90 -4.39 -10.26
CA PHE A 66 -1.59 -4.40 -10.91
C PHE A 66 -1.68 -5.26 -12.16
N LYS A 67 -1.50 -4.68 -13.34
CA LYS A 67 -1.53 -5.44 -14.58
C LYS A 67 -0.54 -6.59 -14.52
N SER A 68 -1.01 -7.82 -14.77
CA SER A 68 -0.17 -9.01 -14.72
C SER A 68 -0.77 -10.11 -15.60
N ASP A 69 0.12 -10.89 -16.23
CA ASP A 69 -0.24 -12.08 -17.01
C ASP A 69 0.00 -13.37 -16.23
N THR A 70 0.64 -13.30 -15.06
CA THR A 70 1.06 -14.48 -14.30
C THR A 70 0.40 -14.63 -12.93
N VAL A 71 -0.07 -13.54 -12.34
CA VAL A 71 -0.74 -13.57 -11.04
C VAL A 71 -2.07 -12.83 -11.13
N ASP A 72 -2.95 -13.05 -10.14
CA ASP A 72 -4.21 -12.31 -10.05
C ASP A 72 -3.92 -10.81 -9.96
N PRO A 73 -4.43 -9.98 -10.88
CA PRO A 73 -4.23 -8.54 -10.85
C PRO A 73 -4.70 -7.87 -9.54
N TYR A 74 -5.66 -8.46 -8.87
CA TYR A 74 -6.20 -7.95 -7.59
C TYR A 74 -5.67 -8.69 -6.37
N ARG A 75 -4.55 -9.40 -6.51
CA ARG A 75 -3.94 -10.13 -5.42
C ARG A 75 -3.69 -9.21 -4.21
N THR A 76 -4.01 -9.70 -3.01
CA THR A 76 -3.66 -9.00 -1.77
C THR A 76 -2.14 -9.03 -1.60
N ARG A 77 -1.52 -7.87 -1.33
CA ARG A 77 -0.06 -7.74 -1.27
C ARG A 77 0.38 -7.28 0.10
N LYS A 78 1.42 -7.92 0.61
CA LYS A 78 1.98 -7.58 1.91
C LYS A 78 2.75 -6.26 1.84
N LEU A 79 2.50 -5.38 2.80
CA LEU A 79 3.26 -4.14 2.98
C LEU A 79 4.28 -4.34 4.09
N LEU A 80 5.46 -3.75 3.91
CA LEU A 80 6.57 -3.88 4.84
C LEU A 80 6.78 -2.56 5.58
N LEU A 81 6.57 -2.62 6.88
CA LEU A 81 6.74 -1.48 7.80
C LEU A 81 7.54 -1.92 9.01
N HIS A 82 8.18 -0.98 9.67
CA HIS A 82 8.85 -1.26 10.94
C HIS A 82 7.80 -1.56 12.02
N LYS A 83 8.18 -2.41 12.98
CA LYS A 83 7.30 -2.80 14.07
C LYS A 83 6.73 -1.60 14.81
N LYS A 84 7.54 -0.57 15.04
CA LYS A 84 7.10 0.66 15.70
C LYS A 84 6.00 1.37 14.92
N GLU A 85 6.11 1.38 13.60
CA GLU A 85 5.11 1.99 12.72
C GLU A 85 3.81 1.20 12.75
N ILE A 86 3.89 -0.12 12.70
CA ILE A 86 2.70 -0.98 12.77
C ILE A 86 1.97 -0.77 14.09
N ASN A 87 2.70 -0.74 15.21
CA ASN A 87 2.11 -0.50 16.52
C ASN A 87 1.43 0.87 16.60
N ARG A 88 2.06 1.89 16.02
CA ARG A 88 1.46 3.23 15.94
C ARG A 88 0.18 3.24 15.12
N LEU A 89 0.16 2.54 13.98
CA LEU A 89 -1.04 2.42 13.14
C LEU A 89 -2.19 1.75 13.90
N ILE A 90 -1.90 0.64 14.59
CA ILE A 90 -2.90 -0.07 15.37
C ILE A 90 -3.53 0.85 16.42
N GLY A 91 -2.70 1.56 17.17
CA GLY A 91 -3.19 2.47 18.20
C GLY A 91 -4.07 3.58 17.64
N LYS A 92 -3.65 4.19 16.54
CA LYS A 92 -4.41 5.27 15.91
C LYS A 92 -5.73 4.80 15.31
N ILE A 93 -5.73 3.65 14.66
CA ILE A 93 -6.96 3.07 14.08
C ILE A 93 -7.97 2.74 15.17
N GLN A 94 -7.52 2.12 16.27
CA GLN A 94 -8.41 1.77 17.38
C GLN A 94 -8.95 3.00 18.09
N GLU A 95 -8.11 4.01 18.30
CA GLU A 95 -8.49 5.21 19.05
C GLU A 95 -9.51 6.06 18.29
N LYS A 96 -9.33 6.21 16.97
CA LYS A 96 -10.12 7.17 16.17
C LYS A 96 -10.95 6.53 15.07
N ASN A 97 -10.98 5.21 14.99
CA ASN A 97 -11.70 4.47 13.94
C ASN A 97 -11.34 4.96 12.54
N LEU A 98 -10.05 5.09 12.27
CA LEU A 98 -9.54 5.60 11.01
C LEU A 98 -9.40 4.50 9.96
N THR A 99 -9.46 4.91 8.69
CA THR A 99 -9.20 4.03 7.54
C THR A 99 -7.77 4.25 7.05
N LEU A 100 -7.09 3.16 6.71
CA LEU A 100 -5.73 3.22 6.16
C LEU A 100 -5.82 3.05 4.65
N VAL A 101 -5.38 4.06 3.89
CA VAL A 101 -5.51 4.08 2.43
C VAL A 101 -4.16 4.32 1.74
N PRO A 102 -3.93 3.71 0.56
CA PRO A 102 -2.75 4.02 -0.22
C PRO A 102 -2.95 5.37 -0.94
N VAL A 103 -1.96 6.22 -0.83
CA VAL A 103 -1.96 7.54 -1.46
C VAL A 103 -1.24 7.53 -2.79
N SER A 104 -0.13 6.80 -2.86
CA SER A 104 0.65 6.66 -4.08
C SER A 104 1.55 5.43 -4.01
N ILE A 105 1.98 4.96 -5.18
CA ILE A 105 3.02 3.94 -5.31
C ILE A 105 4.12 4.50 -6.21
N TYR A 106 5.37 4.25 -5.86
CA TYR A 106 6.52 4.83 -6.55
C TYR A 106 7.75 3.92 -6.42
N ILE A 107 8.77 4.20 -7.22
CA ILE A 107 10.06 3.51 -7.14
C ILE A 107 11.05 4.42 -6.43
N LYS A 108 11.71 3.90 -5.41
CA LYS A 108 12.73 4.62 -4.64
C LYS A 108 13.93 3.69 -4.45
N LYS A 109 15.11 4.11 -4.94
CA LYS A 109 16.35 3.32 -4.88
C LYS A 109 16.17 1.90 -5.41
N GLY A 110 15.44 1.75 -6.52
CA GLY A 110 15.21 0.46 -7.16
C GLY A 110 14.11 -0.39 -6.52
N HIS A 111 13.46 0.07 -5.47
CA HIS A 111 12.40 -0.67 -4.78
C HIS A 111 11.05 0.04 -4.89
N ALA A 112 10.00 -0.76 -5.05
CA ALA A 112 8.65 -0.21 -5.01
C ALA A 112 8.28 0.15 -3.57
N LYS A 113 7.74 1.35 -3.39
CA LYS A 113 7.27 1.87 -2.12
C LYS A 113 5.84 2.36 -2.26
N VAL A 114 5.09 2.25 -1.18
CA VAL A 114 3.70 2.74 -1.12
C VAL A 114 3.63 3.77 0.00
N GLN A 115 3.14 4.96 -0.33
CA GLN A 115 2.76 5.93 0.68
C GLN A 115 1.35 5.61 1.12
N ILE A 116 1.18 5.26 2.39
CA ILE A 116 -0.13 5.01 2.98
C ILE A 116 -0.44 6.12 3.97
N SER A 117 -1.72 6.38 4.20
CA SER A 117 -2.15 7.44 5.10
C SER A 117 -3.38 7.02 5.91
N LEU A 118 -3.44 7.55 7.12
CA LEU A 118 -4.61 7.41 7.99
C LEU A 118 -5.67 8.45 7.66
#